data_a16ea478cfd27e223387af0c5ae552f0
#
_entry.id   a16ea478cfd27e223387af0c5ae552f0
#
_cell.length_a   1.000
_cell.length_b   1.000
_cell.length_c   1.000
_cell.angle_alpha   90.00
_cell.angle_beta   90.00
_cell.angle_gamma   90.00
#
_symmetry.space_group_name_H-M   'P 1'
#
loop_
_entity.id
_entity.type
_entity.pdbx_description
1 polymer ?
#
loop_
_entity_poly.entity_id
_entity_poly.type
_entity_poly.pdbx_seq_one_letter_code
_entity_poly.pdbx_strand_id
1 'polypeptide(L)'
;MTAASPASPQELEAALCGGSLEHRLEALRHLCAQRDERPRRGTNLHIHTNESFSVFCSPTQAVWQAAREGLAVLGINDHYTVAGHEEFRQACALAEIEATFSMEAVAMDRAAAAAGLLLNDPDNPGRVYLCGKGVTRVLSESAPAMQKLARMRAALEQRNREMTAKVDTLFRERLGAAGLTWETVRALTPRGNATERHVSRAILKQVRMLAAERQVPLAELLTRCCGAPPPAATEDAPLEIFIRAKLLKAGGPCFVRETEEAFVSSEELRDIFLEFGAIPTCPILGNPITPGERDIEAYLDRVEALKIFATEVIPTRNTRERLAEIVWAAQRRWWPVFNGTEHNTPEARPLLDPFALDPEFEPWFRQSAALLLGHQRLVAQGQPGFVNDQGLPTIADARTRFEHFSRAGL
;
A
#
# COMPACT_ATOMS: atom_id res chain seq x y z
N MET A 1 -7.27 46.96 1.29
CA MET A 1 -6.98 45.54 1.07
C MET A 1 -7.81 44.79 2.10
N THR A 2 -8.94 44.22 1.68
CA THR A 2 -9.76 43.35 2.53
C THR A 2 -8.97 42.07 2.76
N ALA A 3 -8.61 41.77 4.00
CA ALA A 3 -8.04 40.48 4.36
C ALA A 3 -9.02 39.39 3.89
N ALA A 4 -8.56 38.46 3.07
CA ALA A 4 -9.34 37.30 2.70
C ALA A 4 -9.79 36.59 3.97
N SER A 5 -11.07 36.24 4.06
CA SER A 5 -11.55 35.42 5.18
C SER A 5 -10.70 34.14 5.27
N PRO A 6 -10.34 33.68 6.47
CA PRO A 6 -9.60 32.43 6.60
C PRO A 6 -10.42 31.29 5.96
N ALA A 7 -9.74 30.41 5.21
CA ALA A 7 -10.40 29.26 4.57
C ALA A 7 -11.06 28.37 5.62
N SER A 8 -12.25 27.87 5.32
CA SER A 8 -12.97 26.93 6.19
C SER A 8 -12.23 25.58 6.30
N PRO A 9 -12.42 24.80 7.36
CA PRO A 9 -11.82 23.47 7.48
C PRO A 9 -12.13 22.58 6.27
N GLN A 10 -13.33 22.66 5.70
CA GLN A 10 -13.74 21.89 4.52
C GLN A 10 -12.97 22.30 3.27
N GLU A 11 -12.74 23.60 3.05
CA GLU A 11 -11.91 24.10 1.95
C GLU A 11 -10.44 23.67 2.12
N LEU A 12 -9.91 23.71 3.33
CA LEU A 12 -8.57 23.24 3.62
C LEU A 12 -8.43 21.72 3.39
N GLU A 13 -9.40 20.91 3.83
CA GLU A 13 -9.42 19.46 3.57
C GLU A 13 -9.50 19.16 2.06
N ALA A 14 -10.32 19.91 1.30
CA ALA A 14 -10.37 19.77 -0.15
C ALA A 14 -9.02 20.14 -0.81
N ALA A 15 -8.32 21.13 -0.28
CA ALA A 15 -7.02 21.56 -0.78
C ALA A 15 -5.92 20.50 -0.60
N LEU A 16 -6.07 19.55 0.33
CA LEU A 16 -5.13 18.41 0.48
C LEU A 16 -5.12 17.49 -0.74
N CYS A 17 -6.13 17.55 -1.59
CA CYS A 17 -6.29 16.64 -2.74
C CYS A 17 -5.86 17.26 -4.08
N GLY A 18 -5.53 18.54 -4.11
CA GLY A 18 -5.28 19.26 -5.36
C GLY A 18 -4.11 20.23 -5.28
N GLY A 19 -3.83 20.89 -6.42
CA GLY A 19 -2.81 21.91 -6.51
C GLY A 19 -1.38 21.40 -6.43
N SER A 20 -0.43 22.30 -6.13
CA SER A 20 0.98 21.97 -5.93
C SER A 20 1.22 21.32 -4.59
N LEU A 21 2.41 20.73 -4.42
CA LEU A 21 2.85 20.22 -3.11
C LEU A 21 2.81 21.32 -2.03
N GLU A 22 3.31 22.50 -2.34
CA GLU A 22 3.31 23.64 -1.44
C GLU A 22 1.90 24.02 -0.96
N HIS A 23 0.92 24.02 -1.91
CA HIS A 23 -0.48 24.30 -1.59
C HIS A 23 -1.06 23.26 -0.61
N ARG A 24 -0.80 21.97 -0.85
CA ARG A 24 -1.25 20.90 0.06
C ARG A 24 -0.61 20.98 1.44
N LEU A 25 0.69 21.26 1.50
CA LEU A 25 1.41 21.41 2.78
C LEU A 25 0.96 22.67 3.55
N GLU A 26 0.64 23.75 2.86
CA GLU A 26 0.09 24.96 3.51
C GLU A 26 -1.29 24.68 4.11
N ALA A 27 -2.18 24.00 3.36
CA ALA A 27 -3.48 23.58 3.88
C ALA A 27 -3.33 22.67 5.12
N LEU A 28 -2.38 21.71 5.08
CA LEU A 28 -2.09 20.84 6.22
C LEU A 28 -1.61 21.63 7.44
N ARG A 29 -0.73 22.62 7.25
CA ARG A 29 -0.24 23.48 8.34
C ARG A 29 -1.39 24.20 9.04
N HIS A 30 -2.32 24.77 8.27
CA HIS A 30 -3.51 25.43 8.82
C HIS A 30 -4.42 24.46 9.57
N LEU A 31 -4.65 23.27 9.03
CA LEU A 31 -5.45 22.23 9.68
C LEU A 31 -4.81 21.73 10.98
N CYS A 32 -3.49 21.53 11.00
CA CYS A 32 -2.75 21.13 12.20
C CYS A 32 -2.82 22.21 13.30
N ALA A 33 -2.75 23.48 12.93
CA ALA A 33 -2.86 24.59 13.87
C ALA A 33 -4.26 24.74 14.50
N GLN A 34 -5.29 24.22 13.84
CA GLN A 34 -6.68 24.28 14.32
C GLN A 34 -7.12 22.99 15.02
N ARG A 35 -6.25 21.96 15.03
CA ARG A 35 -6.58 20.64 15.58
C ARG A 35 -6.52 20.65 17.10
N ASP A 36 -7.49 19.96 17.72
CA ASP A 36 -7.41 19.61 19.14
C ASP A 36 -6.18 18.74 19.41
N GLU A 37 -5.44 19.05 20.47
CA GLU A 37 -4.33 18.22 20.92
C GLU A 37 -4.86 16.85 21.37
N ARG A 38 -4.25 15.79 20.84
CA ARG A 38 -4.54 14.40 21.25
C ARG A 38 -3.24 13.70 21.58
N PRO A 39 -3.24 12.82 22.59
CA PRO A 39 -2.08 11.98 22.87
C PRO A 39 -1.72 11.15 21.63
N ARG A 40 -0.45 11.16 21.24
CA ARG A 40 0.06 10.32 20.16
C ARG A 40 0.20 8.89 20.64
N ARG A 41 -0.40 7.95 19.92
CA ARG A 41 -0.41 6.54 20.30
C ARG A 41 -0.56 5.64 19.08
N GLY A 42 -0.15 4.38 19.23
CA GLY A 42 -0.28 3.38 18.18
C GLY A 42 0.61 3.64 16.97
N THR A 43 0.70 2.64 16.15
CA THR A 43 1.53 2.61 14.96
C THR A 43 0.74 2.05 13.77
N ASN A 44 1.02 2.55 12.59
CA ASN A 44 0.53 2.01 11.33
C ASN A 44 1.64 2.12 10.30
N LEU A 45 2.31 1.02 9.98
CA LEU A 45 3.51 1.00 9.15
C LEU A 45 3.23 0.56 7.71
N HIS A 46 1.95 0.50 7.33
CA HIS A 46 1.54 0.12 5.99
C HIS A 46 0.26 0.82 5.56
N ILE A 47 0.43 1.91 4.85
CA ILE A 47 -0.65 2.52 4.08
C ILE A 47 -0.22 2.74 2.64
N HIS A 48 -1.17 2.66 1.73
CA HIS A 48 -1.01 3.11 0.35
C HIS A 48 -1.48 4.55 0.18
N THR A 49 -0.99 5.18 -0.88
CA THR A 49 -1.43 6.51 -1.31
C THR A 49 -1.92 6.47 -2.76
N ASN A 50 -2.32 7.61 -3.30
CA ASN A 50 -2.68 7.72 -4.71
C ASN A 50 -1.53 7.38 -5.67
N GLU A 51 -0.30 7.24 -5.18
CA GLU A 51 0.84 6.85 -6.01
C GLU A 51 0.78 5.37 -6.45
N SER A 52 -0.01 4.54 -5.76
CA SER A 52 -0.28 3.15 -6.19
C SER A 52 -1.76 2.76 -6.22
N PHE A 53 -2.60 3.37 -5.54
CA PHE A 53 -4.03 3.35 -5.37
C PHE A 53 -4.42 3.34 -3.89
N SER A 54 -5.28 4.28 -3.52
CA SER A 54 -5.80 4.37 -2.16
C SER A 54 -7.17 5.05 -2.13
N VAL A 55 -7.80 5.03 -0.96
CA VAL A 55 -8.88 5.95 -0.59
C VAL A 55 -8.35 7.38 -0.47
N PHE A 56 -7.07 7.55 -0.15
CA PHE A 56 -6.42 8.86 -0.04
C PHE A 56 -6.09 9.43 -1.42
N CYS A 57 -6.36 10.71 -1.61
CA CYS A 57 -6.08 11.44 -2.85
C CYS A 57 -4.64 12.00 -2.90
N SER A 58 -3.94 12.02 -1.79
CA SER A 58 -2.54 12.43 -1.69
C SER A 58 -1.88 11.84 -0.44
N PRO A 59 -0.53 11.77 -0.38
CA PRO A 59 0.20 11.47 0.85
C PRO A 59 -0.12 12.46 1.97
N THR A 60 -0.29 13.74 1.65
CA THR A 60 -0.64 14.79 2.62
C THR A 60 -2.00 14.56 3.27
N GLN A 61 -3.02 14.11 2.51
CA GLN A 61 -4.32 13.75 3.07
C GLN A 61 -4.24 12.55 4.02
N ALA A 62 -3.46 11.53 3.67
CA ALA A 62 -3.26 10.37 4.54
C ALA A 62 -2.64 10.78 5.89
N VAL A 63 -1.65 11.67 5.86
CA VAL A 63 -1.02 12.23 7.08
C VAL A 63 -2.01 13.06 7.89
N TRP A 64 -2.85 13.86 7.26
CA TRP A 64 -3.91 14.60 7.97
C TRP A 64 -4.86 13.64 8.70
N GLN A 65 -5.28 12.56 8.05
CA GLN A 65 -6.14 11.57 8.71
C GLN A 65 -5.45 10.92 9.90
N ALA A 66 -4.16 10.56 9.77
CA ALA A 66 -3.36 10.02 10.87
C ALA A 66 -3.23 11.02 12.03
N ALA A 67 -3.05 12.30 11.72
CA ALA A 67 -2.99 13.37 12.71
C ALA A 67 -4.31 13.52 13.48
N ARG A 68 -5.44 13.43 12.78
CA ARG A 68 -6.79 13.47 13.40
C ARG A 68 -7.04 12.29 14.32
N GLU A 69 -6.52 11.11 13.97
CA GLU A 69 -6.67 9.90 14.78
C GLU A 69 -5.64 9.80 15.92
N GLY A 70 -4.62 10.67 15.93
CA GLY A 70 -3.59 10.70 16.97
C GLY A 70 -2.55 9.59 16.84
N LEU A 71 -2.19 9.16 15.61
CA LEU A 71 -1.12 8.20 15.40
C LEU A 71 0.24 8.78 15.82
N ALA A 72 1.07 7.91 16.42
CA ALA A 72 2.46 8.25 16.77
C ALA A 72 3.41 7.99 15.60
N VAL A 73 3.24 6.88 14.90
CA VAL A 73 4.09 6.47 13.77
C VAL A 73 3.22 6.09 12.58
N LEU A 74 3.54 6.62 11.40
CA LEU A 74 2.87 6.29 10.15
C LEU A 74 3.89 5.86 9.10
N GLY A 75 3.57 4.81 8.31
CA GLY A 75 4.42 4.28 7.25
C GLY A 75 3.75 4.24 5.89
N ILE A 76 4.33 4.90 4.89
CA ILE A 76 3.94 4.77 3.49
C ILE A 76 4.51 3.48 2.89
N ASN A 77 3.70 2.76 2.10
CA ASN A 77 4.09 1.46 1.51
C ASN A 77 3.47 1.23 0.12
N ASP A 78 3.70 2.15 -0.81
CA ASP A 78 3.10 2.09 -2.14
C ASP A 78 3.67 0.97 -3.02
N HIS A 79 2.84 0.41 -3.90
CA HIS A 79 3.25 -0.64 -4.85
C HIS A 79 4.25 -0.12 -5.89
N TYR A 80 5.40 -0.76 -5.99
CA TYR A 80 6.44 -0.57 -7.02
C TYR A 80 6.96 0.87 -7.13
N THR A 81 6.78 1.73 -6.15
CA THR A 81 7.14 3.15 -6.24
C THR A 81 7.46 3.77 -4.89
N VAL A 82 8.38 4.72 -4.92
CA VAL A 82 8.74 5.60 -3.80
C VAL A 82 8.36 7.06 -4.09
N ALA A 83 7.54 7.31 -5.11
CA ALA A 83 7.22 8.65 -5.61
C ALA A 83 6.52 9.54 -4.56
N GLY A 84 5.80 8.94 -3.61
CA GLY A 84 5.12 9.65 -2.53
C GLY A 84 6.00 10.00 -1.32
N HIS A 85 7.20 9.44 -1.21
CA HIS A 85 8.01 9.52 0.02
C HIS A 85 8.36 10.95 0.43
N GLU A 86 8.73 11.82 -0.52
CA GLU A 86 9.14 13.19 -0.18
C GLU A 86 7.95 14.03 0.31
N GLU A 87 6.80 13.95 -0.36
CA GLU A 87 5.58 14.61 0.10
C GLU A 87 5.16 14.10 1.48
N PHE A 88 5.19 12.77 1.66
CA PHE A 88 4.85 12.12 2.93
C PHE A 88 5.78 12.56 4.07
N ARG A 89 7.09 12.64 3.81
CA ARG A 89 8.10 13.11 4.78
C ARG A 89 7.81 14.51 5.27
N GLN A 90 7.55 15.44 4.33
CA GLN A 90 7.26 16.84 4.67
C GLN A 90 5.93 16.96 5.43
N ALA A 91 4.91 16.24 5.00
CA ALA A 91 3.61 16.24 5.67
C ALA A 91 3.70 15.68 7.09
N CYS A 92 4.40 14.55 7.30
CA CYS A 92 4.60 13.98 8.63
C CYS A 92 5.37 14.92 9.56
N ALA A 93 6.40 15.60 9.05
CA ALA A 93 7.14 16.59 9.83
C ALA A 93 6.25 17.77 10.29
N LEU A 94 5.35 18.26 9.40
CA LEU A 94 4.38 19.32 9.77
C LEU A 94 3.32 18.83 10.76
N ALA A 95 2.93 17.58 10.68
CA ALA A 95 1.93 16.99 11.56
C ALA A 95 2.50 16.41 12.85
N GLU A 96 3.84 16.45 13.03
CA GLU A 96 4.56 15.87 14.18
C GLU A 96 4.29 14.37 14.34
N ILE A 97 4.29 13.61 13.24
CA ILE A 97 4.16 12.16 13.20
C ILE A 97 5.50 11.58 12.76
N GLU A 98 5.99 10.56 13.47
CA GLU A 98 7.17 9.82 13.04
C GLU A 98 6.88 9.05 11.73
N ALA A 99 7.74 9.23 10.73
CA ALA A 99 7.54 8.68 9.38
C ALA A 99 8.42 7.46 9.11
N THR A 100 7.83 6.40 8.56
CA THR A 100 8.60 5.30 7.98
C THR A 100 8.31 5.18 6.47
N PHE A 101 9.34 4.82 5.71
CA PHE A 101 9.31 4.82 4.26
C PHE A 101 9.47 3.40 3.75
N SER A 102 8.51 2.92 2.99
CA SER A 102 8.48 1.54 2.54
C SER A 102 7.91 1.45 1.13
N MET A 103 8.09 0.31 0.52
CA MET A 103 7.54 -0.03 -0.79
C MET A 103 7.20 -1.51 -0.79
N GLU A 104 6.14 -1.91 -1.51
CA GLU A 104 5.86 -3.33 -1.74
C GLU A 104 5.82 -3.67 -3.23
N ALA A 105 6.04 -4.94 -3.54
CA ALA A 105 5.88 -5.49 -4.87
C ALA A 105 5.55 -6.98 -4.81
N VAL A 106 5.20 -7.55 -5.96
CA VAL A 106 4.85 -8.97 -6.08
C VAL A 106 5.98 -9.69 -6.81
N ALA A 107 6.48 -10.77 -6.20
CA ALA A 107 7.39 -11.71 -6.81
C ALA A 107 6.67 -12.98 -7.27
N MET A 108 7.36 -13.82 -8.03
CA MET A 108 6.90 -15.13 -8.46
C MET A 108 7.86 -16.21 -7.99
N ASP A 109 7.43 -17.02 -7.02
CA ASP A 109 8.08 -18.30 -6.69
C ASP A 109 7.63 -19.35 -7.71
N ARG A 110 8.49 -19.62 -8.68
CA ARG A 110 8.19 -20.54 -9.79
C ARG A 110 7.99 -21.99 -9.32
N ALA A 111 8.68 -22.42 -8.27
CA ALA A 111 8.52 -23.76 -7.71
C ALA A 111 7.16 -23.90 -7.02
N ALA A 112 6.75 -22.93 -6.22
CA ALA A 112 5.43 -22.89 -5.63
C ALA A 112 4.33 -22.77 -6.70
N ALA A 113 4.54 -21.99 -7.76
CA ALA A 113 3.60 -21.88 -8.88
C ALA A 113 3.40 -23.24 -9.58
N ALA A 114 4.49 -23.96 -9.88
CA ALA A 114 4.44 -25.29 -10.50
C ALA A 114 3.75 -26.34 -9.59
N ALA A 115 3.89 -26.19 -8.28
CA ALA A 115 3.22 -27.04 -7.29
C ALA A 115 1.76 -26.63 -7.01
N GLY A 116 1.27 -25.55 -7.61
CA GLY A 116 -0.07 -25.02 -7.33
C GLY A 116 -0.22 -24.46 -5.91
N LEU A 117 0.89 -24.11 -5.23
CA LEU A 117 0.88 -23.64 -3.85
C LEU A 117 0.55 -22.15 -3.79
N LEU A 118 -0.50 -21.81 -3.04
CA LEU A 118 -0.84 -20.44 -2.67
C LEU A 118 0.04 -20.03 -1.47
N LEU A 119 0.82 -18.97 -1.65
CA LEU A 119 1.67 -18.37 -0.60
C LEU A 119 0.84 -17.33 0.19
N ASN A 120 1.16 -16.04 0.08
CA ASN A 120 0.34 -14.98 0.68
C ASN A 120 -0.57 -14.24 -0.32
N ASP A 121 -0.59 -14.67 -1.60
CA ASP A 121 -1.63 -14.31 -2.57
C ASP A 121 -2.67 -15.45 -2.62
N PRO A 122 -3.94 -15.20 -2.24
CA PRO A 122 -4.95 -16.25 -2.18
C PRO A 122 -5.50 -16.70 -3.54
N ASP A 123 -5.28 -15.90 -4.58
CA ASP A 123 -5.87 -16.13 -5.90
C ASP A 123 -4.89 -16.75 -6.92
N ASN A 124 -3.58 -16.62 -6.67
CA ASN A 124 -2.58 -16.96 -7.67
C ASN A 124 -1.43 -17.79 -7.08
N PRO A 125 -1.32 -19.09 -7.47
CA PRO A 125 -0.21 -19.93 -7.02
C PRO A 125 1.16 -19.33 -7.34
N GLY A 126 2.08 -19.43 -6.38
CA GLY A 126 3.44 -18.94 -6.49
C GLY A 126 3.63 -17.45 -6.38
N ARG A 127 2.57 -16.65 -6.40
CA ARG A 127 2.71 -15.20 -6.13
C ARG A 127 2.96 -14.97 -4.66
N VAL A 128 3.91 -14.06 -4.40
CA VAL A 128 4.25 -13.64 -3.05
C VAL A 128 4.43 -12.12 -3.01
N TYR A 129 3.69 -11.49 -2.12
CA TYR A 129 3.91 -10.09 -1.77
C TYR A 129 5.10 -9.98 -0.84
N LEU A 130 6.00 -9.07 -1.11
CA LEU A 130 7.13 -8.71 -0.25
C LEU A 130 7.19 -7.20 -0.11
N CYS A 131 7.65 -6.74 1.05
CA CYS A 131 7.84 -5.34 1.35
C CYS A 131 9.31 -5.03 1.62
N GLY A 132 9.76 -3.86 1.20
CA GLY A 132 11.02 -3.26 1.63
C GLY A 132 10.72 -2.18 2.65
N LYS A 133 10.86 -2.48 3.94
CA LYS A 133 10.54 -1.55 5.03
C LYS A 133 11.72 -0.67 5.39
N GLY A 134 11.46 0.61 5.66
CA GLY A 134 12.50 1.55 6.08
C GLY A 134 13.49 1.89 4.97
N VAL A 135 13.01 2.25 3.79
CA VAL A 135 13.85 2.74 2.68
C VAL A 135 14.74 3.88 3.15
N THR A 136 16.06 3.75 2.94
CA THR A 136 17.07 4.73 3.39
C THR A 136 17.88 5.34 2.25
N ARG A 137 17.77 4.80 1.04
CA ARG A 137 18.55 5.26 -0.13
C ARG A 137 17.62 5.77 -1.22
N VAL A 138 17.99 6.90 -1.81
CA VAL A 138 17.42 7.38 -3.07
C VAL A 138 18.27 6.85 -4.19
N LEU A 139 17.71 6.04 -5.06
CA LEU A 139 18.43 5.44 -6.18
C LEU A 139 18.30 6.28 -7.45
N SER A 140 19.35 6.31 -8.27
CA SER A 140 19.29 6.87 -9.62
C SER A 140 18.44 5.97 -10.53
N GLU A 141 17.87 6.53 -11.59
CA GLU A 141 17.10 5.76 -12.59
C GLU A 141 17.94 4.67 -13.28
N SER A 142 19.26 4.83 -13.33
CA SER A 142 20.19 3.85 -13.89
C SER A 142 20.54 2.71 -12.93
N ALA A 143 20.15 2.78 -11.68
CA ALA A 143 20.41 1.72 -10.70
C ALA A 143 19.71 0.40 -11.10
N PRO A 144 20.35 -0.76 -10.89
CA PRO A 144 19.77 -2.06 -11.27
C PRO A 144 18.39 -2.32 -10.69
N ALA A 145 18.15 -1.97 -9.42
CA ALA A 145 16.84 -2.09 -8.79
C ALA A 145 15.78 -1.23 -9.48
N MET A 146 16.12 0.03 -9.81
CA MET A 146 15.22 0.94 -10.52
C MET A 146 14.86 0.43 -11.91
N GLN A 147 15.85 -0.12 -12.65
CA GLN A 147 15.61 -0.71 -13.96
C GLN A 147 14.72 -1.96 -13.90
N LYS A 148 14.91 -2.83 -12.88
CA LYS A 148 14.05 -4.00 -12.66
C LYS A 148 12.61 -3.55 -12.33
N LEU A 149 12.43 -2.63 -11.40
CA LEU A 149 11.11 -2.06 -11.06
C LEU A 149 10.45 -1.39 -12.28
N ALA A 150 11.22 -0.65 -13.09
CA ALA A 150 10.68 -0.01 -14.29
C ALA A 150 10.17 -1.05 -15.30
N ARG A 151 10.86 -2.18 -15.49
CA ARG A 151 10.39 -3.28 -16.36
C ARG A 151 9.11 -3.91 -15.83
N MET A 152 9.06 -4.22 -14.53
CA MET A 152 7.84 -4.78 -13.89
C MET A 152 6.66 -3.81 -14.04
N ARG A 153 6.86 -2.53 -13.76
CA ARG A 153 5.85 -1.48 -13.94
C ARG A 153 5.39 -1.36 -15.38
N ALA A 154 6.31 -1.40 -16.36
CA ALA A 154 5.96 -1.33 -17.78
C ALA A 154 5.09 -2.50 -18.21
N ALA A 155 5.38 -3.74 -17.76
CA ALA A 155 4.56 -4.90 -18.03
C ALA A 155 3.13 -4.77 -17.43
N LEU A 156 3.03 -4.30 -16.18
CA LEU A 156 1.75 -4.04 -15.53
C LEU A 156 0.98 -2.88 -16.20
N GLU A 157 1.68 -1.83 -16.63
CA GLU A 157 1.08 -0.73 -17.38
C GLU A 157 0.53 -1.21 -18.72
N GLN A 158 1.30 -2.00 -19.47
CA GLN A 158 0.84 -2.59 -20.74
C GLN A 158 -0.42 -3.44 -20.55
N ARG A 159 -0.44 -4.29 -19.52
CA ARG A 159 -1.65 -5.05 -19.13
C ARG A 159 -2.85 -4.13 -18.91
N ASN A 160 -2.68 -3.04 -18.16
CA ASN A 160 -3.76 -2.13 -17.83
C ASN A 160 -4.21 -1.29 -19.04
N ARG A 161 -3.32 -0.99 -20.00
CA ARG A 161 -3.67 -0.40 -21.30
C ARG A 161 -4.55 -1.33 -22.12
N GLU A 162 -4.20 -2.61 -22.22
CA GLU A 162 -4.99 -3.62 -22.91
C GLU A 162 -6.37 -3.81 -22.23
N MET A 163 -6.40 -3.82 -20.90
CA MET A 163 -7.64 -3.86 -20.13
C MET A 163 -8.52 -2.65 -20.43
N THR A 164 -7.94 -1.45 -20.50
CA THR A 164 -8.64 -0.20 -20.83
C THR A 164 -9.20 -0.25 -22.25
N ALA A 165 -8.46 -0.78 -23.22
CA ALA A 165 -8.95 -0.95 -24.60
C ALA A 165 -10.15 -1.92 -24.68
N LYS A 166 -10.13 -3.02 -23.90
CA LYS A 166 -11.30 -3.92 -23.80
C LYS A 166 -12.51 -3.22 -23.18
N VAL A 167 -12.29 -2.34 -22.18
CA VAL A 167 -13.35 -1.52 -21.60
C VAL A 167 -13.94 -0.56 -22.63
N ASP A 168 -13.12 0.10 -23.46
CA ASP A 168 -13.60 0.98 -24.54
C ASP A 168 -14.49 0.21 -25.51
N THR A 169 -14.07 -0.97 -25.96
CA THR A 169 -14.88 -1.85 -26.82
C THR A 169 -16.21 -2.20 -26.16
N LEU A 170 -16.18 -2.65 -24.89
CA LEU A 170 -17.38 -3.01 -24.14
C LEU A 170 -18.36 -1.81 -23.98
N PHE A 171 -17.85 -0.60 -23.77
CA PHE A 171 -18.69 0.60 -23.70
C PHE A 171 -19.38 0.88 -25.02
N ARG A 172 -18.69 0.77 -26.16
CA ARG A 172 -19.27 0.91 -27.49
C ARG A 172 -20.39 -0.10 -27.74
N GLU A 173 -20.13 -1.36 -27.41
CA GLU A 173 -21.08 -2.46 -27.62
C GLU A 173 -22.30 -2.37 -26.70
N ARG A 174 -22.08 -2.16 -25.40
CA ARG A 174 -23.14 -2.25 -24.39
C ARG A 174 -23.85 -0.93 -24.10
N LEU A 175 -23.11 0.18 -24.19
CA LEU A 175 -23.64 1.50 -23.83
C LEU A 175 -23.84 2.42 -25.06
N GLY A 176 -23.32 2.06 -26.23
CA GLY A 176 -23.37 2.92 -27.42
C GLY A 176 -22.65 4.25 -27.20
N ALA A 177 -21.53 4.23 -26.46
CA ALA A 177 -20.75 5.40 -26.10
C ALA A 177 -19.25 5.10 -26.19
N ALA A 178 -18.42 6.15 -26.35
CA ALA A 178 -16.98 6.01 -26.15
C ALA A 178 -16.70 5.63 -24.70
N GLY A 179 -15.77 4.70 -24.50
CA GLY A 179 -15.34 4.24 -23.19
C GLY A 179 -14.19 5.08 -22.64
N LEU A 180 -13.18 4.36 -22.11
CA LEU A 180 -12.01 4.98 -21.49
C LEU A 180 -10.86 5.10 -22.48
N THR A 181 -10.05 6.13 -22.31
CA THR A 181 -8.69 6.18 -22.85
C THR A 181 -7.68 5.88 -21.74
N TRP A 182 -6.50 5.45 -22.11
CA TRP A 182 -5.44 5.23 -21.14
C TRP A 182 -5.06 6.52 -20.39
N GLU A 183 -5.07 7.65 -21.07
CA GLU A 183 -4.80 8.98 -20.51
C GLU A 183 -5.76 9.31 -19.37
N THR A 184 -7.05 8.95 -19.50
CA THR A 184 -8.05 9.12 -18.45
C THR A 184 -7.71 8.31 -17.20
N VAL A 185 -7.24 7.06 -17.37
CA VAL A 185 -6.81 6.20 -16.25
C VAL A 185 -5.52 6.74 -15.64
N ARG A 186 -4.54 7.10 -16.48
CA ARG A 186 -3.23 7.59 -16.05
C ARG A 186 -3.30 8.93 -15.28
N ALA A 187 -4.26 9.77 -15.62
CA ALA A 187 -4.50 11.05 -14.93
C ALA A 187 -4.90 10.88 -13.45
N LEU A 188 -5.36 9.69 -13.03
CA LEU A 188 -5.68 9.41 -11.64
C LEU A 188 -4.42 9.19 -10.76
N THR A 189 -3.28 8.87 -11.37
CA THR A 189 -1.99 8.70 -10.69
C THR A 189 -0.83 9.14 -11.59
N PRO A 190 -0.60 10.46 -11.77
CA PRO A 190 0.36 10.97 -12.76
C PRO A 190 1.81 10.56 -12.50
N ARG A 191 2.21 10.42 -11.24
CA ARG A 191 3.59 10.07 -10.84
C ARG A 191 3.76 8.60 -10.51
N GLY A 192 2.69 7.98 -10.01
CA GLY A 192 2.74 6.66 -9.41
C GLY A 192 2.51 5.50 -10.38
N ASN A 193 2.07 4.39 -9.85
CA ASN A 193 1.81 3.15 -10.56
C ASN A 193 0.31 2.94 -10.80
N ALA A 194 -0.15 3.06 -12.05
CA ALA A 194 -1.54 2.81 -12.40
C ALA A 194 -1.87 1.31 -12.27
N THR A 195 -2.93 1.01 -11.54
CA THR A 195 -3.40 -0.37 -11.26
C THR A 195 -4.78 -0.64 -11.86
N GLU A 196 -5.23 -1.87 -11.86
CA GLU A 196 -6.60 -2.24 -12.28
C GLU A 196 -7.68 -1.52 -11.46
N ARG A 197 -7.36 -1.07 -10.23
CA ARG A 197 -8.28 -0.30 -9.38
C ARG A 197 -8.50 1.11 -9.94
N HIS A 198 -7.48 1.71 -10.56
CA HIS A 198 -7.65 2.99 -11.28
C HIS A 198 -8.53 2.80 -12.51
N VAL A 199 -8.42 1.67 -13.22
CA VAL A 199 -9.33 1.36 -14.33
C VAL A 199 -10.78 1.27 -13.83
N SER A 200 -11.03 0.56 -12.71
CA SER A 200 -12.36 0.47 -12.09
C SER A 200 -12.92 1.84 -11.70
N ARG A 201 -12.11 2.69 -11.07
CA ARG A 201 -12.47 4.07 -10.69
C ARG A 201 -12.80 4.93 -11.92
N ALA A 202 -12.00 4.80 -12.98
CA ALA A 202 -12.25 5.50 -14.24
C ALA A 202 -13.54 5.05 -14.90
N ILE A 203 -13.84 3.74 -14.89
CA ILE A 203 -15.13 3.19 -15.37
C ILE A 203 -16.30 3.84 -14.63
N LEU A 204 -16.26 3.86 -13.30
CA LEU A 204 -17.36 4.43 -12.52
C LEU A 204 -17.56 5.91 -12.82
N LYS A 205 -16.48 6.69 -12.90
CA LYS A 205 -16.55 8.12 -13.29
C LYS A 205 -17.20 8.30 -14.66
N GLN A 206 -16.79 7.53 -15.66
CA GLN A 206 -17.35 7.60 -17.02
C GLN A 206 -18.83 7.20 -17.05
N VAL A 207 -19.22 6.13 -16.34
CA VAL A 207 -20.63 5.71 -16.27
C VAL A 207 -21.49 6.76 -15.56
N ARG A 208 -20.99 7.43 -14.51
CA ARG A 208 -21.67 8.55 -13.85
C ARG A 208 -21.89 9.73 -14.80
N MET A 209 -20.88 10.10 -15.60
CA MET A 209 -21.00 11.16 -16.60
C MET A 209 -22.07 10.82 -17.64
N LEU A 210 -22.04 9.59 -18.17
CA LEU A 210 -23.06 9.14 -19.14
C LEU A 210 -24.47 9.09 -18.53
N ALA A 211 -24.60 8.69 -17.26
CA ALA A 211 -25.88 8.66 -16.57
C ALA A 211 -26.47 10.08 -16.44
N ALA A 212 -25.64 11.04 -16.05
CA ALA A 212 -26.04 12.44 -15.96
C ALA A 212 -26.38 13.06 -17.34
N GLU A 213 -25.54 12.80 -18.34
CA GLU A 213 -25.76 13.29 -19.72
C GLU A 213 -27.08 12.76 -20.32
N ARG A 214 -27.35 11.47 -20.12
CA ARG A 214 -28.53 10.80 -20.69
C ARG A 214 -29.78 10.91 -19.83
N GLN A 215 -29.66 11.45 -18.62
CA GLN A 215 -30.73 11.53 -17.62
C GLN A 215 -31.35 10.15 -17.29
N VAL A 216 -30.50 9.13 -17.19
CA VAL A 216 -30.91 7.76 -16.82
C VAL A 216 -30.30 7.36 -15.46
N PRO A 217 -30.95 6.43 -14.72
CA PRO A 217 -30.42 5.97 -13.46
C PRO A 217 -29.02 5.33 -13.60
N LEU A 218 -28.10 5.67 -12.71
CA LEU A 218 -26.75 5.08 -12.66
C LEU A 218 -26.80 3.54 -12.63
N ALA A 219 -27.71 2.97 -11.82
CA ALA A 219 -27.89 1.54 -11.68
C ALA A 219 -28.27 0.83 -13.00
N GLU A 220 -29.02 1.50 -13.86
CA GLU A 220 -29.36 0.96 -15.18
C GLU A 220 -28.13 0.86 -16.08
N LEU A 221 -27.32 1.93 -16.17
CA LEU A 221 -26.12 1.90 -16.98
C LEU A 221 -25.06 0.93 -16.41
N LEU A 222 -24.92 0.83 -15.10
CA LEU A 222 -24.05 -0.16 -14.46
C LEU A 222 -24.52 -1.60 -14.75
N THR A 223 -25.82 -1.86 -14.70
CA THR A 223 -26.39 -3.16 -15.06
C THR A 223 -26.06 -3.54 -16.50
N ARG A 224 -26.25 -2.61 -17.43
CA ARG A 224 -25.91 -2.81 -18.85
C ARG A 224 -24.41 -3.00 -19.04
N CYS A 225 -23.58 -2.20 -18.39
CA CYS A 225 -22.12 -2.27 -18.47
C CYS A 225 -21.59 -3.61 -17.91
N CYS A 226 -21.98 -3.94 -16.70
CA CYS A 226 -21.43 -5.08 -15.95
C CYS A 226 -22.15 -6.41 -16.23
N GLY A 227 -23.31 -6.38 -16.87
CA GLY A 227 -24.13 -7.59 -17.10
C GLY A 227 -24.84 -8.12 -15.85
N ALA A 228 -24.87 -7.35 -14.77
CA ALA A 228 -25.52 -7.70 -13.50
C ALA A 228 -25.91 -6.40 -12.76
N PRO A 229 -26.97 -6.44 -11.92
CA PRO A 229 -27.36 -5.28 -11.13
C PRO A 229 -26.27 -4.93 -10.10
N PRO A 230 -25.95 -3.63 -9.91
CA PRO A 230 -25.02 -3.18 -8.88
C PRO A 230 -25.63 -3.36 -7.49
N PRO A 231 -24.81 -3.36 -6.41
CA PRO A 231 -25.31 -3.29 -5.05
C PRO A 231 -26.15 -2.00 -4.85
N ALA A 232 -27.10 -2.06 -3.92
CA ALA A 232 -27.91 -0.92 -3.52
C ALA A 232 -27.05 0.08 -2.70
N ALA A 233 -26.11 0.75 -3.35
CA ALA A 233 -25.20 1.70 -2.75
C ALA A 233 -25.15 2.99 -3.55
N THR A 234 -25.06 4.12 -2.86
CA THR A 234 -24.85 5.45 -3.46
C THR A 234 -23.37 5.84 -3.47
N GLU A 235 -22.59 5.22 -2.62
CA GLU A 235 -21.16 5.46 -2.41
C GLU A 235 -20.32 4.82 -3.51
N ASP A 236 -19.17 5.44 -3.81
CA ASP A 236 -18.29 4.98 -4.88
C ASP A 236 -17.59 3.65 -4.56
N ALA A 237 -17.21 3.44 -3.31
CA ALA A 237 -16.41 2.28 -2.91
C ALA A 237 -17.07 0.92 -3.25
N PRO A 238 -18.32 0.63 -2.85
CA PRO A 238 -18.99 -0.62 -3.21
C PRO A 238 -19.16 -0.78 -4.74
N LEU A 239 -19.36 0.32 -5.46
CA LEU A 239 -19.54 0.32 -6.91
C LEU A 239 -18.21 0.05 -7.63
N GLU A 240 -17.08 0.65 -7.19
CA GLU A 240 -15.75 0.35 -7.71
C GLU A 240 -15.38 -1.13 -7.51
N ILE A 241 -15.66 -1.68 -6.32
CA ILE A 241 -15.43 -3.11 -6.01
C ILE A 241 -16.28 -4.00 -6.91
N PHE A 242 -17.57 -3.68 -7.09
CA PHE A 242 -18.47 -4.41 -7.97
C PHE A 242 -18.00 -4.40 -9.43
N ILE A 243 -17.66 -3.24 -9.97
CA ILE A 243 -17.14 -3.09 -11.35
C ILE A 243 -15.88 -3.93 -11.52
N ARG A 244 -14.93 -3.83 -10.59
CA ARG A 244 -13.68 -4.60 -10.62
C ARG A 244 -13.94 -6.10 -10.66
N ALA A 245 -14.81 -6.60 -9.79
CA ALA A 245 -15.17 -8.03 -9.73
C ALA A 245 -15.85 -8.53 -11.00
N LYS A 246 -16.73 -7.72 -11.61
CA LYS A 246 -17.51 -8.14 -12.77
C LYS A 246 -16.77 -8.00 -14.10
N LEU A 247 -15.89 -7.03 -14.24
CA LEU A 247 -15.26 -6.70 -15.51
C LEU A 247 -13.77 -7.05 -15.59
N LEU A 248 -13.00 -6.85 -14.50
CA LEU A 248 -11.54 -6.78 -14.56
C LEU A 248 -10.85 -8.01 -13.94
N LYS A 249 -11.52 -8.77 -13.10
CA LYS A 249 -10.99 -10.00 -12.50
C LYS A 249 -11.11 -11.19 -13.45
N ALA A 250 -10.42 -12.30 -13.14
CA ALA A 250 -10.47 -13.53 -13.91
C ALA A 250 -11.92 -13.97 -14.16
N GLY A 251 -12.24 -14.29 -15.42
CA GLY A 251 -13.60 -14.57 -15.88
C GLY A 251 -14.41 -13.34 -16.31
N GLY A 252 -13.94 -12.11 -16.01
CA GLY A 252 -14.58 -10.89 -16.51
C GLY A 252 -14.19 -10.58 -17.96
N PRO A 253 -15.08 -9.88 -18.72
CA PRO A 253 -14.89 -9.65 -20.16
C PRO A 253 -13.67 -8.77 -20.48
N CYS A 254 -13.23 -7.94 -19.56
CA CYS A 254 -12.08 -7.05 -19.75
C CYS A 254 -10.82 -7.57 -19.04
N PHE A 255 -10.83 -8.77 -18.48
CA PHE A 255 -9.66 -9.35 -17.84
C PHE A 255 -8.50 -9.51 -18.83
N VAL A 256 -7.31 -9.19 -18.37
CA VAL A 256 -6.02 -9.44 -19.02
C VAL A 256 -5.11 -10.10 -18.01
N ARG A 257 -4.47 -11.20 -18.39
CA ARG A 257 -3.51 -11.89 -17.52
C ARG A 257 -2.19 -11.13 -17.52
N GLU A 258 -1.52 -11.08 -16.37
CA GLU A 258 -0.15 -10.57 -16.29
C GLU A 258 0.81 -11.49 -17.05
N THR A 259 1.83 -10.85 -17.68
CA THR A 259 2.92 -11.58 -18.32
C THR A 259 4.04 -11.87 -17.31
N GLU A 260 4.99 -12.73 -17.68
CA GLU A 260 6.11 -13.09 -16.80
C GLU A 260 7.02 -11.90 -16.48
N GLU A 261 7.10 -10.91 -17.37
CA GLU A 261 7.90 -9.71 -17.19
C GLU A 261 7.37 -8.81 -16.05
N ALA A 262 6.13 -9.03 -15.60
CA ALA A 262 5.57 -8.34 -14.45
C ALA A 262 6.17 -8.80 -13.12
N PHE A 263 6.98 -9.87 -13.12
CA PHE A 263 7.50 -10.49 -11.92
C PHE A 263 9.02 -10.71 -11.98
N VAL A 264 9.64 -10.67 -10.81
CA VAL A 264 10.98 -11.19 -10.54
C VAL A 264 10.86 -12.34 -9.54
N SER A 265 11.96 -13.08 -9.26
CA SER A 265 11.95 -14.09 -8.19
C SER A 265 11.87 -13.41 -6.81
N SER A 266 11.57 -14.19 -5.78
CA SER A 266 11.55 -13.69 -4.39
C SER A 266 12.92 -13.17 -3.95
N GLU A 267 13.99 -13.86 -4.34
CA GLU A 267 15.36 -13.45 -4.08
C GLU A 267 15.72 -12.15 -4.80
N GLU A 268 15.35 -12.02 -6.07
CA GLU A 268 15.59 -10.79 -6.82
C GLU A 268 14.79 -9.60 -6.27
N LEU A 269 13.56 -9.83 -5.78
CA LEU A 269 12.78 -8.76 -5.17
C LEU A 269 13.36 -8.35 -3.81
N ARG A 270 13.82 -9.32 -3.00
CA ARG A 270 14.59 -9.03 -1.78
C ARG A 270 15.81 -8.17 -2.11
N ASP A 271 16.57 -8.52 -3.14
CA ASP A 271 17.80 -7.79 -3.51
C ASP A 271 17.49 -6.36 -4.02
N ILE A 272 16.35 -6.17 -4.70
CA ILE A 272 15.85 -4.83 -5.03
C ILE A 272 15.65 -4.01 -3.75
N PHE A 273 15.00 -4.56 -2.74
CA PHE A 273 14.77 -3.82 -1.48
C PHE A 273 16.08 -3.53 -0.73
N LEU A 274 17.05 -4.45 -0.76
CA LEU A 274 18.37 -4.24 -0.17
C LEU A 274 19.12 -3.09 -0.87
N GLU A 275 19.01 -2.94 -2.18
CA GLU A 275 19.62 -1.82 -2.90
C GLU A 275 19.04 -0.47 -2.46
N PHE A 276 17.73 -0.42 -2.13
CA PHE A 276 17.09 0.75 -1.48
C PHE A 276 17.48 0.92 0.00
N GLY A 277 18.32 0.07 0.54
CA GLY A 277 18.69 0.07 1.96
C GLY A 277 17.53 -0.24 2.89
N ALA A 278 16.54 -0.96 2.41
CA ALA A 278 15.36 -1.34 3.18
C ALA A 278 15.56 -2.71 3.88
N ILE A 279 14.74 -2.99 4.87
CA ILE A 279 14.61 -4.30 5.52
C ILE A 279 13.61 -5.13 4.70
N PRO A 280 14.06 -6.18 3.98
CA PRO A 280 13.12 -7.08 3.33
C PRO A 280 12.18 -7.71 4.35
N THR A 281 10.90 -7.71 4.05
CA THR A 281 9.83 -8.12 4.97
C THR A 281 8.81 -8.95 4.20
N CYS A 282 8.37 -10.06 4.76
CA CYS A 282 7.36 -10.92 4.17
C CYS A 282 6.04 -10.78 4.96
N PRO A 283 4.98 -10.21 4.36
CA PRO A 283 3.70 -10.04 5.04
C PRO A 283 2.94 -11.37 5.17
N ILE A 284 2.26 -11.53 6.30
CA ILE A 284 1.25 -12.56 6.56
C ILE A 284 -0.10 -11.88 6.42
N LEU A 285 -0.70 -12.02 5.23
CA LEU A 285 -1.85 -11.21 4.85
C LEU A 285 -3.17 -11.71 5.44
N GLY A 286 -3.35 -13.05 5.55
CA GLY A 286 -4.56 -13.64 6.14
C GLY A 286 -5.88 -13.27 5.43
N ASN A 287 -5.89 -13.08 4.11
CA ASN A 287 -7.02 -12.52 3.37
C ASN A 287 -7.41 -13.33 2.11
N PRO A 288 -8.00 -14.52 2.24
CA PRO A 288 -8.05 -15.38 3.42
C PRO A 288 -6.69 -16.01 3.76
N ILE A 289 -6.60 -16.74 4.88
CA ILE A 289 -5.42 -17.55 5.22
C ILE A 289 -5.19 -18.59 4.13
N THR A 290 -4.05 -18.53 3.47
CA THR A 290 -3.69 -19.47 2.40
C THR A 290 -3.12 -20.79 2.96
N PRO A 291 -3.04 -21.87 2.15
CA PRO A 291 -2.31 -23.07 2.56
C PRO A 291 -0.87 -22.81 2.96
N GLY A 292 -0.19 -21.86 2.30
CA GLY A 292 1.19 -21.46 2.62
C GLY A 292 1.35 -20.73 3.95
N GLU A 293 0.31 -20.01 4.39
CA GLU A 293 0.30 -19.27 5.65
C GLU A 293 -0.25 -20.06 6.84
N ARG A 294 -0.85 -21.25 6.61
CA ARG A 294 -1.58 -21.98 7.64
C ARG A 294 -0.69 -22.38 8.82
N ASP A 295 0.48 -22.92 8.54
CA ASP A 295 1.51 -23.25 9.54
C ASP A 295 2.49 -22.06 9.61
N ILE A 296 2.41 -21.29 10.70
CA ILE A 296 3.21 -20.07 10.88
C ILE A 296 4.69 -20.39 11.02
N GLU A 297 5.07 -21.47 11.74
CA GLU A 297 6.48 -21.81 11.91
C GLU A 297 7.10 -22.22 10.57
N ALA A 298 6.43 -23.10 9.82
CA ALA A 298 6.88 -23.49 8.48
C ALA A 298 6.91 -22.29 7.50
N TYR A 299 5.98 -21.34 7.65
CA TYR A 299 5.99 -20.10 6.86
C TYR A 299 7.22 -19.25 7.19
N LEU A 300 7.48 -19.00 8.47
CA LEU A 300 8.64 -18.19 8.90
C LEU A 300 9.98 -18.89 8.57
N ASP A 301 10.07 -20.22 8.62
CA ASP A 301 11.27 -20.97 8.19
C ASP A 301 11.53 -20.76 6.68
N ARG A 302 10.49 -20.76 5.86
CA ARG A 302 10.61 -20.45 4.43
C ARG A 302 11.07 -19.01 4.19
N VAL A 303 10.55 -18.08 4.95
CA VAL A 303 10.92 -16.65 4.87
C VAL A 303 12.38 -16.45 5.29
N GLU A 304 12.83 -17.16 6.35
CA GLU A 304 14.23 -17.13 6.80
C GLU A 304 15.19 -17.71 5.76
N ALA A 305 14.79 -18.77 5.06
CA ALA A 305 15.58 -19.35 3.95
C ALA A 305 15.82 -18.35 2.81
N LEU A 306 14.93 -17.37 2.63
CA LEU A 306 15.09 -16.22 1.72
C LEU A 306 15.99 -15.11 2.31
N LYS A 307 16.57 -15.28 3.50
CA LYS A 307 17.30 -14.24 4.26
C LYS A 307 16.42 -13.02 4.56
N ILE A 308 15.19 -13.26 4.93
CA ILE A 308 14.24 -12.25 5.38
C ILE A 308 13.99 -12.50 6.87
N PHE A 309 14.17 -11.49 7.71
CA PHE A 309 14.14 -11.58 9.17
C PHE A 309 13.13 -10.62 9.80
N ALA A 310 12.06 -10.31 9.06
CA ALA A 310 10.98 -9.44 9.48
C ALA A 310 9.67 -9.91 8.85
N THR A 311 8.57 -9.71 9.55
CA THR A 311 7.23 -9.97 9.03
C THR A 311 6.32 -8.77 9.23
N GLU A 312 5.19 -8.78 8.53
CA GLU A 312 4.16 -7.77 8.63
C GLU A 312 2.80 -8.43 8.75
N VAL A 313 1.87 -7.74 9.39
CA VAL A 313 0.49 -8.17 9.53
C VAL A 313 -0.48 -7.03 9.25
N ILE A 314 -1.65 -7.37 8.75
CA ILE A 314 -2.82 -6.49 8.75
C ILE A 314 -3.76 -7.02 9.85
N PRO A 315 -3.67 -6.48 11.08
CA PRO A 315 -4.26 -7.12 12.25
C PRO A 315 -5.76 -7.38 12.10
N THR A 316 -6.52 -6.41 11.57
CA THR A 316 -7.98 -6.52 11.37
C THR A 316 -8.42 -7.57 10.34
N ARG A 317 -7.50 -8.19 9.60
CA ARG A 317 -7.78 -9.34 8.70
C ARG A 317 -7.68 -10.69 9.43
N ASN A 318 -7.19 -10.69 10.65
CA ASN A 318 -6.96 -11.88 11.44
C ASN A 318 -7.92 -11.94 12.62
N THR A 319 -8.21 -13.16 13.12
CA THR A 319 -8.78 -13.30 14.45
C THR A 319 -7.72 -12.96 15.50
N ARG A 320 -8.15 -12.66 16.74
CA ARG A 320 -7.22 -12.36 17.84
C ARG A 320 -6.25 -13.53 18.07
N GLU A 321 -6.75 -14.77 18.05
CA GLU A 321 -5.97 -15.98 18.27
C GLU A 321 -4.92 -16.15 17.18
N ARG A 322 -5.30 -15.93 15.92
CA ARG A 322 -4.37 -16.01 14.80
C ARG A 322 -3.29 -14.94 14.86
N LEU A 323 -3.67 -13.72 15.21
CA LEU A 323 -2.72 -12.63 15.40
C LEU A 323 -1.72 -12.96 16.53
N ALA A 324 -2.19 -13.53 17.64
CA ALA A 324 -1.35 -13.97 18.74
C ALA A 324 -0.34 -15.05 18.30
N GLU A 325 -0.79 -16.07 17.55
CA GLU A 325 0.10 -17.10 16.98
C GLU A 325 1.24 -16.47 16.15
N ILE A 326 0.90 -15.52 15.26
CA ILE A 326 1.89 -14.85 14.41
C ILE A 326 2.88 -14.04 15.26
N VAL A 327 2.35 -13.19 16.15
CA VAL A 327 3.19 -12.31 16.98
C VAL A 327 4.11 -13.15 17.89
N TRP A 328 3.60 -14.20 18.52
CA TRP A 328 4.41 -15.05 19.42
C TRP A 328 5.48 -15.86 18.65
N ALA A 329 5.17 -16.34 17.44
CA ALA A 329 6.15 -17.03 16.60
C ALA A 329 7.30 -16.09 16.20
N ALA A 330 6.98 -14.84 15.84
CA ALA A 330 7.97 -13.82 15.53
C ALA A 330 8.76 -13.38 16.77
N GLN A 331 8.12 -13.26 17.94
CA GLN A 331 8.78 -12.93 19.21
C GLN A 331 9.82 -13.98 19.59
N ARG A 332 9.52 -15.29 19.45
CA ARG A 332 10.50 -16.38 19.72
C ARG A 332 11.76 -16.25 18.87
N ARG A 333 11.65 -15.67 17.66
CA ARG A 333 12.75 -15.43 16.71
C ARG A 333 13.39 -14.04 16.87
N TRP A 334 12.85 -13.19 17.76
CA TRP A 334 13.21 -11.76 17.85
C TRP A 334 13.06 -11.03 16.51
N TRP A 335 12.04 -11.38 15.75
CA TRP A 335 11.71 -10.71 14.50
C TRP A 335 10.72 -9.57 14.73
N PRO A 336 10.93 -8.39 14.13
CA PRO A 336 9.93 -7.33 14.15
C PRO A 336 8.66 -7.78 13.43
N VAL A 337 7.53 -7.36 13.96
CA VAL A 337 6.21 -7.50 13.33
C VAL A 337 5.69 -6.10 13.03
N PHE A 338 5.65 -5.72 11.77
CA PHE A 338 5.13 -4.44 11.35
C PHE A 338 3.62 -4.55 11.17
N ASN A 339 2.85 -3.72 11.87
CA ASN A 339 1.40 -3.67 11.72
C ASN A 339 0.98 -2.58 10.74
N GLY A 340 -0.08 -2.82 9.99
CA GLY A 340 -0.61 -1.86 9.03
C GLY A 340 -2.09 -2.06 8.73
N THR A 341 -2.66 -1.17 7.93
CA THR A 341 -4.08 -1.21 7.53
C THR A 341 -4.27 -1.25 6.03
N GLU A 342 -3.19 -1.16 5.26
CA GLU A 342 -3.09 -1.11 3.79
C GLU A 342 -3.75 0.10 3.14
N HIS A 343 -5.06 0.29 3.23
CA HIS A 343 -5.79 1.38 2.54
C HIS A 343 -5.63 1.37 1.01
N ASN A 344 -5.36 0.20 0.43
CA ASN A 344 -5.27 -0.01 -1.03
C ASN A 344 -6.63 -0.32 -1.68
N THR A 345 -7.72 0.00 -1.00
CA THR A 345 -9.10 -0.14 -1.46
C THR A 345 -9.77 1.23 -1.50
N PRO A 346 -10.91 1.39 -2.19
CA PRO A 346 -11.67 2.64 -2.14
C PRO A 346 -12.39 2.88 -0.81
N GLU A 347 -12.39 1.89 0.10
CA GLU A 347 -13.08 1.96 1.39
C GLU A 347 -12.24 2.73 2.40
N ALA A 348 -12.86 3.74 3.03
CA ALA A 348 -12.28 4.41 4.19
C ALA A 348 -12.38 3.52 5.44
N ARG A 349 -11.26 3.40 6.15
CA ARG A 349 -11.15 2.68 7.42
C ARG A 349 -10.35 3.53 8.41
N PRO A 350 -10.45 3.34 9.72
CA PRO A 350 -9.55 3.95 10.67
C PRO A 350 -8.08 3.58 10.37
N LEU A 351 -7.19 4.54 10.47
CA LEU A 351 -5.74 4.31 10.41
C LEU A 351 -5.21 3.73 11.72
N LEU A 352 -5.83 4.09 12.83
CA LEU A 352 -5.53 3.52 14.13
C LEU A 352 -6.29 2.20 14.29
N ASP A 353 -5.62 1.10 13.97
CA ASP A 353 -6.14 -0.25 14.13
C ASP A 353 -6.39 -0.57 15.61
N PRO A 354 -7.55 -1.14 15.99
CA PRO A 354 -7.84 -1.51 17.38
C PRO A 354 -6.79 -2.40 18.03
N PHE A 355 -6.19 -3.33 17.28
CA PHE A 355 -5.13 -4.20 17.77
C PHE A 355 -3.79 -3.47 17.97
N ALA A 356 -3.59 -2.32 17.31
CA ALA A 356 -2.40 -1.49 17.54
C ALA A 356 -2.38 -0.85 18.94
N LEU A 357 -3.51 -0.88 19.67
CA LEU A 357 -3.65 -0.40 21.04
C LEU A 357 -3.97 -1.53 22.04
N ASP A 358 -4.08 -2.77 21.56
CA ASP A 358 -4.34 -3.92 22.42
C ASP A 358 -3.13 -4.19 23.33
N PRO A 359 -3.30 -4.29 24.66
CA PRO A 359 -2.19 -4.47 25.59
C PRO A 359 -1.33 -5.71 25.36
N GLU A 360 -1.84 -6.72 24.64
CA GLU A 360 -1.08 -7.92 24.27
C GLU A 360 -0.14 -7.66 23.09
N PHE A 361 -0.57 -6.88 22.10
CA PHE A 361 0.17 -6.70 20.84
C PHE A 361 0.90 -5.36 20.76
N GLU A 362 0.33 -4.29 21.34
CA GLU A 362 0.88 -2.93 21.28
C GLU A 362 2.37 -2.86 21.65
N PRO A 363 2.84 -3.49 22.74
CA PRO A 363 4.24 -3.39 23.12
C PRO A 363 5.19 -3.91 22.04
N TRP A 364 4.82 -4.98 21.33
CA TRP A 364 5.66 -5.53 20.27
C TRP A 364 5.58 -4.71 18.99
N PHE A 365 4.40 -4.24 18.61
CA PHE A 365 4.22 -3.33 17.46
C PHE A 365 4.99 -2.03 17.66
N ARG A 366 4.91 -1.44 18.83
CA ARG A 366 5.64 -0.21 19.17
C ARG A 366 7.15 -0.41 19.14
N GLN A 367 7.67 -1.52 19.67
CA GLN A 367 9.09 -1.84 19.60
C GLN A 367 9.54 -2.13 18.17
N SER A 368 8.71 -2.80 17.36
CA SER A 368 8.97 -3.04 15.94
C SER A 368 8.99 -1.74 15.14
N ALA A 369 8.08 -0.82 15.43
CA ALA A 369 8.08 0.51 14.82
C ALA A 369 9.34 1.31 15.22
N ALA A 370 9.72 1.28 16.50
CA ALA A 370 10.96 1.89 16.98
C ALA A 370 12.18 1.27 16.30
N LEU A 371 12.22 -0.07 16.11
CA LEU A 371 13.30 -0.73 15.36
C LEU A 371 13.41 -0.19 13.93
N LEU A 372 12.29 0.01 13.25
CA LEU A 372 12.28 0.54 11.89
C LEU A 372 12.76 1.98 11.81
N LEU A 373 12.32 2.83 12.75
CA LEU A 373 12.83 4.19 12.92
C LEU A 373 14.32 4.22 13.24
N GLY A 374 14.78 3.33 14.13
CA GLY A 374 16.18 3.19 14.49
C GLY A 374 17.05 2.76 13.31
N HIS A 375 16.57 1.82 12.48
CA HIS A 375 17.23 1.48 11.23
C HIS A 375 17.42 2.72 10.33
N GLN A 376 16.34 3.48 10.09
CA GLN A 376 16.41 4.69 9.26
C GLN A 376 17.35 5.75 9.85
N ARG A 377 17.29 6.00 11.16
CA ARG A 377 18.14 7.00 11.85
C ARG A 377 19.61 6.61 11.83
N LEU A 378 19.95 5.36 12.14
CA LEU A 378 21.34 4.88 12.14
C LEU A 378 21.97 4.93 10.76
N VAL A 379 21.23 4.50 9.73
CA VAL A 379 21.73 4.57 8.33
C VAL A 379 21.92 6.03 7.89
N ALA A 380 21.02 6.94 8.27
CA ALA A 380 21.18 8.37 8.00
C ALA A 380 22.42 8.97 8.70
N GLN A 381 22.90 8.35 9.78
CA GLN A 381 24.14 8.72 10.48
C GLN A 381 25.38 7.99 9.94
N GLY A 382 25.25 7.23 8.83
CA GLY A 382 26.35 6.46 8.24
C GLY A 382 26.68 5.17 8.98
N GLN A 383 25.81 4.71 9.87
CA GLN A 383 25.98 3.45 10.60
C GLN A 383 25.31 2.29 9.86
N PRO A 384 25.71 1.01 10.14
CA PRO A 384 25.05 -0.15 9.56
C PRO A 384 23.54 -0.20 9.87
N GLY A 385 22.75 -0.60 8.89
CA GLY A 385 21.32 -0.87 9.06
C GLY A 385 21.06 -2.26 9.69
N PHE A 386 19.79 -2.64 9.79
CA PHE A 386 19.34 -3.92 10.37
C PHE A 386 19.88 -5.14 9.62
N VAL A 387 19.99 -5.06 8.31
CA VAL A 387 20.64 -6.03 7.42
C VAL A 387 21.67 -5.33 6.55
N ASN A 388 22.67 -6.07 6.07
CA ASN A 388 23.65 -5.58 5.10
C ASN A 388 23.14 -5.74 3.64
N ASP A 389 23.93 -5.31 2.66
CA ASP A 389 23.58 -5.38 1.23
C ASP A 389 23.46 -6.83 0.69
N GLN A 390 23.81 -7.85 1.48
CA GLN A 390 23.64 -9.26 1.15
C GLN A 390 22.40 -9.88 1.85
N GLY A 391 21.61 -9.06 2.55
CA GLY A 391 20.45 -9.50 3.34
C GLY A 391 20.81 -10.20 4.66
N LEU A 392 22.08 -10.18 5.07
CA LEU A 392 22.50 -10.79 6.32
C LEU A 392 22.36 -9.80 7.50
N PRO A 393 21.95 -10.27 8.68
CA PRO A 393 21.89 -9.46 9.88
C PRO A 393 23.24 -8.80 10.21
N THR A 394 23.25 -7.49 10.49
CA THR A 394 24.48 -6.76 10.87
C THR A 394 24.92 -7.04 12.29
N ILE A 395 23.99 -7.47 13.16
CA ILE A 395 24.26 -7.99 14.50
C ILE A 395 23.76 -9.43 14.53
N ALA A 396 24.65 -10.40 14.77
CA ALA A 396 24.34 -11.83 14.66
C ALA A 396 23.28 -12.30 15.65
N ASP A 397 23.40 -11.91 16.93
CA ASP A 397 22.42 -12.25 17.95
C ASP A 397 21.11 -11.49 17.72
N ALA A 398 20.02 -12.25 17.51
CA ALA A 398 18.72 -11.70 17.11
C ALA A 398 18.12 -10.75 18.16
N ARG A 399 18.26 -11.10 19.45
CA ARG A 399 17.78 -10.27 20.56
C ARG A 399 18.54 -8.97 20.64
N THR A 400 19.86 -9.03 20.65
CA THR A 400 20.74 -7.86 20.68
C THR A 400 20.46 -6.94 19.52
N ARG A 401 20.28 -7.51 18.32
CA ARG A 401 19.91 -6.76 17.11
C ARG A 401 18.58 -6.04 17.29
N PHE A 402 17.53 -6.74 17.70
CA PHE A 402 16.21 -6.17 17.91
C PHE A 402 16.26 -5.02 18.93
N GLU A 403 16.89 -5.25 20.09
CA GLU A 403 17.02 -4.25 21.16
C GLU A 403 17.87 -3.03 20.74
N HIS A 404 18.95 -3.27 19.96
CA HIS A 404 19.81 -2.19 19.46
C HIS A 404 19.05 -1.20 18.58
N PHE A 405 18.37 -1.71 17.54
CA PHE A 405 17.63 -0.88 16.63
C PHE A 405 16.38 -0.27 17.27
N SER A 406 15.66 -0.99 18.14
CA SER A 406 14.53 -0.43 18.88
C SER A 406 14.92 0.74 19.76
N ARG A 407 16.07 0.66 20.47
CA ARG A 407 16.60 1.76 21.30
C ARG A 407 16.97 2.99 20.46
N ALA A 408 17.54 2.79 19.28
CA ALA A 408 17.91 3.89 18.40
C ALA A 408 16.70 4.62 17.79
N GLY A 409 15.53 4.01 17.80
CA GLY A 409 14.27 4.58 17.31
C GLY A 409 13.40 5.24 18.38
N LEU A 410 13.70 5.02 19.65
CA LEU A 410 13.02 5.69 20.76
C LEU A 410 13.65 7.05 21.02
#